data_b3d1a3ba6845439fe7662a39332e8935
#
_entry.id   b3d1a3ba6845439fe7662a39332e8935
#
_cell.length_a   1.000
_cell.length_b   1.000
_cell.length_c   1.000
_cell.angle_alpha   90.00
_cell.angle_beta   90.00
_cell.angle_gamma   90.00
#
_symmetry.space_group_name_H-M   'P 1'
#
loop_
_entity.id
_entity.type
_entity.pdbx_description
1 polymer ?
#
loop_
_entity_poly.entity_id
_entity_poly.type
_entity_poly.pdbx_seq_one_letter_code
_entity_poly.pdbx_strand_id
1 'polypeptide(L)'
;MAEIKPFYCVRPAAESASRVAALPYDVYNREEAKREVEKEPLSFLSIDRAETWFPDDVDTYDERVYVKAGEVLKEMEEKGIFVAEEVPCYYLYELTMNGHTQTGITACSSVDDYLNQIVKKHENTREDKEVDRIRHCLLY
;
A
#
# COMPACT_ATOMS: atom_id res chain seq x y z
N MET A 1 -18.79 -17.19 13.24
CA MET A 1 -19.01 -15.99 12.40
C MET A 1 -17.73 -15.19 12.48
N ALA A 2 -17.21 -14.69 11.36
CA ALA A 2 -15.97 -13.92 11.37
C ALA A 2 -16.15 -12.60 12.16
N GLU A 3 -15.18 -12.26 12.99
CA GLU A 3 -15.14 -10.99 13.73
C GLU A 3 -14.42 -9.93 12.89
N ILE A 4 -15.07 -8.78 12.69
CA ILE A 4 -14.48 -7.63 12.01
C ILE A 4 -14.55 -6.38 12.90
N LYS A 5 -13.52 -5.54 12.84
CA LYS A 5 -13.42 -4.31 13.63
C LYS A 5 -13.03 -3.12 12.75
N PRO A 6 -13.48 -1.91 13.11
CA PRO A 6 -12.96 -0.69 12.52
C PRO A 6 -11.51 -0.46 12.92
N PHE A 7 -10.79 0.37 12.17
CA PHE A 7 -9.39 0.69 12.45
C PHE A 7 -9.06 2.15 12.16
N TYR A 8 -7.98 2.62 12.75
CA TYR A 8 -7.40 3.94 12.45
C TYR A 8 -6.63 3.82 11.12
N CYS A 9 -7.05 4.58 10.12
CA CYS A 9 -6.40 4.58 8.82
C CYS A 9 -5.51 5.81 8.67
N VAL A 10 -4.38 5.63 8.01
CA VAL A 10 -3.62 6.73 7.41
C VAL A 10 -3.97 6.73 5.93
N ARG A 11 -4.46 7.85 5.43
CA ARG A 11 -4.93 7.98 4.05
C ARG A 11 -4.50 9.30 3.42
N PRO A 12 -4.47 9.40 2.10
CA PRO A 12 -4.22 10.68 1.44
C PRO A 12 -5.25 11.74 1.87
N ALA A 13 -4.78 12.97 2.10
CA ALA A 13 -5.65 14.13 2.22
C ALA A 13 -6.47 14.30 0.93
N ALA A 14 -7.69 14.83 1.02
CA ALA A 14 -8.60 14.90 -0.12
C ALA A 14 -8.00 15.65 -1.33
N GLU A 15 -7.27 16.74 -1.06
CA GLU A 15 -6.58 17.56 -2.07
C GLU A 15 -5.37 16.84 -2.71
N SER A 16 -4.79 15.85 -2.02
CA SER A 16 -3.62 15.10 -2.48
C SER A 16 -3.99 13.75 -3.11
N ALA A 17 -5.22 13.26 -2.88
CA ALA A 17 -5.63 11.90 -3.20
C ALA A 17 -5.40 11.53 -4.68
N SER A 18 -5.72 12.42 -5.62
CA SER A 18 -5.54 12.16 -7.06
C SER A 18 -4.08 12.08 -7.48
N ARG A 19 -3.18 12.72 -6.74
CA ARG A 19 -1.72 12.71 -7.00
C ARG A 19 -1.05 11.50 -6.35
N VAL A 20 -1.58 11.05 -5.21
CA VAL A 20 -1.07 9.86 -4.50
C VAL A 20 -1.53 8.58 -5.17
N ALA A 21 -2.72 8.56 -5.76
CA ALA A 21 -3.29 7.38 -6.39
C ALA A 21 -2.35 6.80 -7.47
N ALA A 22 -2.09 5.51 -7.39
CA ALA A 22 -1.24 4.76 -8.32
C ALA A 22 -1.93 3.45 -8.73
N LEU A 23 -1.56 2.91 -9.87
CA LEU A 23 -1.89 1.53 -10.22
C LEU A 23 -1.10 0.57 -9.30
N PRO A 24 -1.53 -0.70 -9.17
CA PRO A 24 -0.79 -1.69 -8.40
C PRO A 24 0.70 -1.76 -8.80
N TYR A 25 1.57 -1.90 -7.82
CA TYR A 25 3.04 -1.84 -8.00
C TYR A 25 3.58 -2.89 -8.99
N ASP A 26 2.89 -3.99 -9.15
CA ASP A 26 3.28 -5.14 -9.98
C ASP A 26 2.94 -5.00 -11.47
N VAL A 27 2.19 -3.95 -11.84
CA VAL A 27 1.92 -3.65 -13.26
C VAL A 27 3.05 -2.86 -13.93
N TYR A 28 4.04 -2.40 -13.16
CA TYR A 28 5.17 -1.63 -13.67
C TYR A 28 6.48 -2.43 -13.62
N ASN A 29 7.27 -2.38 -14.68
CA ASN A 29 8.69 -2.69 -14.57
C ASN A 29 9.44 -1.51 -13.91
N ARG A 30 10.74 -1.68 -13.59
CA ARG A 30 11.54 -0.68 -12.88
C ARG A 30 11.63 0.67 -13.61
N GLU A 31 11.87 0.63 -14.92
CA GLU A 31 11.98 1.86 -15.73
C GLU A 31 10.65 2.60 -15.83
N GLU A 32 9.56 1.86 -15.97
CA GLU A 32 8.21 2.43 -15.99
C GLU A 32 7.87 3.07 -14.65
N ALA A 33 8.12 2.38 -13.53
CA ALA A 33 7.91 2.91 -12.19
C ALA A 33 8.72 4.20 -11.98
N LYS A 34 9.98 4.23 -12.38
CA LYS A 34 10.85 5.41 -12.28
C LYS A 34 10.30 6.60 -13.05
N ARG A 35 9.85 6.39 -14.29
CA ARG A 35 9.22 7.44 -15.10
C ARG A 35 7.91 7.97 -14.50
N GLU A 36 7.10 7.10 -13.89
CA GLU A 36 5.87 7.54 -13.23
C GLU A 36 6.14 8.35 -11.96
N VAL A 37 7.11 7.93 -11.14
CA VAL A 37 7.54 8.69 -9.95
C VAL A 37 8.19 10.03 -10.33
N GLU A 38 8.96 10.08 -11.43
CA GLU A 38 9.51 11.34 -11.95
C GLU A 38 8.42 12.34 -12.38
N LYS A 39 7.32 11.86 -12.97
CA LYS A 39 6.17 12.70 -13.37
C LYS A 39 5.36 13.17 -12.17
N GLU A 40 5.13 12.30 -11.20
CA GLU A 40 4.36 12.60 -9.99
C GLU A 40 5.06 12.02 -8.74
N PRO A 41 5.93 12.82 -8.11
CA PRO A 41 6.68 12.39 -6.94
C PRO A 41 5.83 12.05 -5.71
N LEU A 42 4.57 12.50 -5.66
CA LEU A 42 3.63 12.15 -4.59
C LEU A 42 2.91 10.82 -4.84
N SER A 43 3.09 10.21 -6.01
CA SER A 43 2.50 8.91 -6.30
C SER A 43 2.89 7.89 -5.22
N PHE A 44 1.93 7.09 -4.72
CA PHE A 44 2.20 6.01 -3.77
C PHE A 44 3.22 5.00 -4.30
N LEU A 45 3.39 4.97 -5.62
CA LEU A 45 4.43 4.17 -6.26
C LEU A 45 5.84 4.54 -5.79
N SER A 46 6.09 5.79 -5.36
CA SER A 46 7.35 6.23 -4.78
C SER A 46 7.69 5.54 -3.44
N ILE A 47 6.68 4.97 -2.78
CA ILE A 47 6.79 4.19 -1.55
C ILE A 47 6.83 2.69 -1.90
N ASP A 48 5.86 2.20 -2.68
CA ASP A 48 5.75 0.78 -3.05
C ASP A 48 6.91 0.28 -3.94
N ARG A 49 7.51 1.18 -4.71
CA ARG A 49 8.64 0.95 -5.62
C ARG A 49 9.80 1.89 -5.27
N ALA A 50 10.19 1.90 -3.98
CA ALA A 50 11.20 2.83 -3.45
C ALA A 50 12.60 2.62 -4.06
N GLU A 51 12.86 1.50 -4.77
CA GLU A 51 14.07 1.34 -5.58
C GLU A 51 14.18 2.39 -6.70
N THR A 52 13.10 3.08 -7.04
CA THR A 52 13.11 4.19 -8.02
C THR A 52 13.97 5.37 -7.57
N TRP A 53 14.22 5.50 -6.28
CA TRP A 53 15.10 6.52 -5.70
C TRP A 53 16.60 6.20 -5.84
N PHE A 54 16.96 5.00 -6.30
CA PHE A 54 18.32 4.51 -6.38
C PHE A 54 18.77 4.28 -7.83
N PRO A 55 20.10 4.24 -8.08
CA PRO A 55 20.65 3.77 -9.34
C PRO A 55 20.19 2.34 -9.68
N ASP A 56 20.23 2.00 -10.96
CA ASP A 56 19.64 0.76 -11.47
C ASP A 56 20.43 -0.52 -11.04
N ASP A 57 21.65 -0.37 -10.56
CA ASP A 57 22.49 -1.43 -9.99
C ASP A 57 22.13 -1.81 -8.54
N VAL A 58 21.29 -1.03 -7.87
CA VAL A 58 20.78 -1.37 -6.54
C VAL A 58 19.68 -2.42 -6.67
N ASP A 59 19.81 -3.51 -5.92
CA ASP A 59 18.80 -4.56 -5.86
C ASP A 59 17.48 -4.02 -5.30
N THR A 60 16.35 -4.41 -5.91
CA THR A 60 15.00 -4.02 -5.47
C THR A 60 14.71 -4.44 -4.02
N TYR A 61 15.34 -5.52 -3.56
CA TYR A 61 15.17 -6.07 -2.21
C TYR A 61 16.31 -5.68 -1.25
N ASP A 62 17.14 -4.69 -1.61
CA ASP A 62 18.16 -4.12 -0.72
C ASP A 62 17.47 -3.45 0.49
N GLU A 63 18.03 -3.61 1.69
CA GLU A 63 17.48 -3.04 2.91
C GLU A 63 17.30 -1.52 2.84
N ARG A 64 18.20 -0.84 2.14
CA ARG A 64 18.12 0.63 1.91
C ARG A 64 16.85 1.05 1.19
N VAL A 65 16.30 0.18 0.33
CA VAL A 65 15.05 0.44 -0.41
C VAL A 65 13.87 0.49 0.56
N TYR A 66 13.79 -0.45 1.48
CA TYR A 66 12.75 -0.46 2.52
C TYR A 66 12.87 0.74 3.47
N VAL A 67 14.09 1.04 3.94
CA VAL A 67 14.32 2.25 4.77
C VAL A 67 13.85 3.50 4.04
N LYS A 68 14.15 3.61 2.74
CA LYS A 68 13.72 4.75 1.92
C LYS A 68 12.21 4.84 1.79
N ALA A 69 11.51 3.71 1.65
CA ALA A 69 10.05 3.68 1.63
C ALA A 69 9.45 4.29 2.92
N GLY A 70 9.97 3.89 4.08
CA GLY A 70 9.56 4.45 5.37
C GLY A 70 9.85 5.95 5.51
N GLU A 71 11.04 6.41 5.06
CA GLU A 71 11.38 7.83 5.04
C GLU A 71 10.41 8.66 4.19
N VAL A 72 10.09 8.16 2.97
CA VAL A 72 9.17 8.85 2.06
C VAL A 72 7.77 8.93 2.64
N LEU A 73 7.26 7.84 3.24
CA LEU A 73 5.95 7.83 3.88
C LEU A 73 5.91 8.86 5.02
N LYS A 74 6.90 8.84 5.90
CA LYS A 74 7.01 9.78 7.02
C LYS A 74 7.07 11.23 6.55
N GLU A 75 7.85 11.52 5.51
CA GLU A 75 7.93 12.85 4.90
C GLU A 75 6.56 13.31 4.35
N MET A 76 5.81 12.41 3.72
CA MET A 76 4.47 12.69 3.22
C MET A 76 3.46 12.94 4.36
N GLU A 77 3.58 12.23 5.48
CA GLU A 77 2.78 12.48 6.68
C GLU A 77 3.11 13.86 7.28
N GLU A 78 4.39 14.17 7.47
CA GLU A 78 4.86 15.46 8.00
C GLU A 78 4.41 16.66 7.14
N LYS A 79 4.28 16.45 5.82
CA LYS A 79 3.76 17.45 4.87
C LYS A 79 2.24 17.50 4.78
N GLY A 80 1.52 16.66 5.53
CA GLY A 80 0.06 16.58 5.46
C GLY A 80 -0.49 15.99 4.16
N ILE A 81 0.34 15.32 3.37
CA ILE A 81 -0.10 14.57 2.17
C ILE A 81 -0.92 13.35 2.60
N PHE A 82 -0.47 12.70 3.68
CA PHE A 82 -1.23 11.69 4.40
C PHE A 82 -1.75 12.25 5.72
N VAL A 83 -2.95 11.84 6.09
CA VAL A 83 -3.60 12.21 7.34
C VAL A 83 -4.06 10.96 8.07
N ALA A 84 -3.84 10.92 9.38
CA ALA A 84 -4.34 9.87 10.25
C ALA A 84 -5.78 10.20 10.69
N GLU A 85 -6.65 9.18 10.67
CA GLU A 85 -8.00 9.32 11.24
C GLU A 85 -7.94 9.38 12.77
N GLU A 86 -8.75 10.26 13.37
CA GLU A 86 -8.81 10.41 14.81
C GLU A 86 -9.70 9.37 15.51
N VAL A 87 -10.56 8.70 14.74
CA VAL A 87 -11.47 7.66 15.24
C VAL A 87 -11.38 6.41 14.35
N PRO A 88 -11.57 5.20 14.91
CA PRO A 88 -11.58 3.99 14.09
C PRO A 88 -12.84 3.93 13.23
N CYS A 89 -12.67 3.67 11.94
CA CYS A 89 -13.72 3.63 10.94
C CYS A 89 -13.72 2.32 10.14
N TYR A 90 -14.85 2.01 9.52
CA TYR A 90 -14.95 1.11 8.37
C TYR A 90 -14.87 1.96 7.11
N TYR A 91 -14.26 1.41 6.05
CA TYR A 91 -14.11 2.13 4.79
C TYR A 91 -14.83 1.41 3.66
N LEU A 92 -15.44 2.19 2.78
CA LEU A 92 -15.97 1.67 1.52
C LEU A 92 -14.86 1.71 0.48
N TYR A 93 -14.60 0.57 -0.12
CA TYR A 93 -13.63 0.41 -1.21
C TYR A 93 -14.39 0.15 -2.50
N GLU A 94 -14.33 1.10 -3.42
CA GLU A 94 -15.06 1.04 -4.68
C GLU A 94 -14.09 1.01 -5.87
N LEU A 95 -14.28 0.04 -6.74
CA LEU A 95 -13.54 -0.11 -7.99
C LEU A 95 -14.50 -0.09 -9.16
N THR A 96 -14.22 0.78 -10.14
CA THR A 96 -14.98 0.83 -11.40
C THR A 96 -14.05 0.50 -12.57
N MET A 97 -14.39 -0.52 -13.34
CA MET A 97 -13.68 -0.90 -14.55
C MET A 97 -14.66 -1.28 -15.65
N ASN A 98 -14.46 -0.70 -16.85
CA ASN A 98 -15.32 -0.96 -18.02
C ASN A 98 -16.83 -0.74 -17.75
N GLY A 99 -17.18 0.26 -16.95
CA GLY A 99 -18.56 0.58 -16.57
C GLY A 99 -19.17 -0.34 -15.53
N HIS A 100 -18.42 -1.30 -14.99
CA HIS A 100 -18.86 -2.18 -13.91
C HIS A 100 -18.22 -1.72 -12.59
N THR A 101 -19.06 -1.49 -11.58
CA THR A 101 -18.63 -1.03 -10.25
C THR A 101 -18.80 -2.16 -9.23
N GLN A 102 -17.73 -2.39 -8.46
CA GLN A 102 -17.71 -3.27 -7.28
C GLN A 102 -17.45 -2.46 -6.04
N THR A 103 -18.26 -2.67 -5.00
CA THR A 103 -18.09 -1.99 -3.71
C THR A 103 -17.85 -3.04 -2.63
N GLY A 104 -16.79 -2.86 -1.84
CA GLY A 104 -16.43 -3.69 -0.70
C GLY A 104 -16.32 -2.89 0.59
N ILE A 105 -16.21 -3.59 1.71
CA ILE A 105 -15.94 -3.00 3.03
C ILE A 105 -14.52 -3.36 3.44
N THR A 106 -13.72 -2.36 3.81
CA THR A 106 -12.40 -2.55 4.38
C THR A 106 -12.48 -2.47 5.91
N ALA A 107 -11.97 -3.48 6.59
CA ALA A 107 -11.98 -3.62 8.05
C ALA A 107 -10.82 -4.52 8.51
N CYS A 108 -10.51 -4.51 9.81
CA CYS A 108 -9.63 -5.51 10.39
C CYS A 108 -10.40 -6.81 10.64
N SER A 109 -9.79 -7.94 10.28
CA SER A 109 -10.29 -9.28 10.59
C SER A 109 -9.45 -9.90 11.71
N SER A 110 -10.07 -10.77 12.51
CA SER A 110 -9.36 -11.53 13.54
C SER A 110 -8.32 -12.47 12.94
N VAL A 111 -7.09 -12.44 13.47
CA VAL A 111 -6.02 -13.39 13.11
C VAL A 111 -6.42 -14.81 13.50
N ASP A 112 -7.09 -14.99 14.63
CA ASP A 112 -7.57 -16.29 15.07
C ASP A 112 -8.62 -16.87 14.09
N ASP A 113 -9.50 -16.03 13.57
CA ASP A 113 -10.47 -16.44 12.53
C ASP A 113 -9.77 -16.90 11.25
N TYR A 114 -8.66 -16.26 10.90
CA TYR A 114 -7.83 -16.68 9.77
C TYR A 114 -7.13 -18.01 10.03
N LEU A 115 -6.52 -18.17 11.20
CA LEU A 115 -5.82 -19.41 11.59
C LEU A 115 -6.78 -20.60 11.72
N ASN A 116 -7.98 -20.36 12.26
CA ASN A 116 -9.04 -21.36 12.42
C ASN A 116 -9.88 -21.58 11.15
N GLN A 117 -9.50 -20.99 10.01
CA GLN A 117 -10.18 -21.12 8.73
C GLN A 117 -11.66 -20.66 8.72
N ILE A 118 -12.05 -19.81 9.66
CA ILE A 118 -13.36 -19.12 9.64
C ILE A 118 -13.34 -18.10 8.49
N VAL A 119 -12.24 -17.35 8.35
CA VAL A 119 -11.91 -16.58 7.14
C VAL A 119 -11.14 -17.52 6.20
N LYS A 120 -11.74 -17.83 5.07
CA LYS A 120 -11.14 -18.74 4.08
C LYS A 120 -10.14 -18.01 3.20
N LYS A 121 -8.98 -18.64 3.02
CA LYS A 121 -7.97 -18.18 2.07
C LYS A 121 -8.52 -18.27 0.65
N HIS A 122 -8.29 -17.23 -0.16
CA HIS A 122 -8.64 -17.26 -1.58
C HIS A 122 -7.61 -18.08 -2.36
N GLU A 123 -6.30 -17.79 -2.13
CA GLU A 123 -5.16 -18.47 -2.78
C GLU A 123 -3.93 -18.43 -1.87
N ASN A 124 -2.89 -19.17 -2.25
CA ASN A 124 -1.61 -19.08 -1.59
C ASN A 124 -0.77 -17.98 -2.25
N THR A 125 -0.27 -17.06 -1.44
CA THR A 125 0.69 -16.05 -1.89
C THR A 125 2.04 -16.70 -2.18
N ARG A 126 2.77 -16.20 -3.16
CA ARG A 126 4.15 -16.62 -3.45
C ARG A 126 5.04 -16.20 -2.28
N GLU A 127 5.92 -17.12 -1.83
CA GLU A 127 6.79 -16.91 -0.67
C GLU A 127 7.71 -15.68 -0.82
N ASP A 128 8.28 -15.47 -2.03
CA ASP A 128 9.12 -14.30 -2.32
C ASP A 128 8.36 -12.98 -2.17
N LYS A 129 7.10 -12.93 -2.56
CA LYS A 129 6.24 -11.76 -2.43
C LYS A 129 5.76 -11.55 -1.00
N GLU A 130 5.50 -12.64 -0.26
CA GLU A 130 5.13 -12.58 1.14
C GLU A 130 6.27 -11.98 1.98
N VAL A 131 7.52 -12.45 1.79
CA VAL A 131 8.70 -11.91 2.49
C VAL A 131 8.90 -10.43 2.17
N ASP A 132 8.75 -10.02 0.91
CA ASP A 132 8.84 -8.62 0.51
C ASP A 132 7.79 -7.75 1.24
N ARG A 133 6.52 -8.17 1.25
CA ARG A 133 5.46 -7.43 1.95
C ARG A 133 5.64 -7.39 3.46
N ILE A 134 6.12 -8.45 4.08
CA ILE A 134 6.46 -8.47 5.51
C ILE A 134 7.52 -7.41 5.82
N ARG A 135 8.59 -7.31 5.02
CA ARG A 135 9.63 -6.29 5.19
C ARG A 135 9.08 -4.88 5.06
N HIS A 136 8.24 -4.64 4.04
CA HIS A 136 7.54 -3.36 3.92
C HIS A 136 6.72 -3.00 5.15
N CYS A 137 5.90 -3.92 5.66
CA CYS A 137 5.04 -3.67 6.82
C CYS A 137 5.80 -3.47 8.14
N LEU A 138 7.02 -3.99 8.27
CA LEU A 138 7.82 -3.88 9.52
C LEU A 138 8.59 -2.55 9.63
N LEU A 139 8.60 -1.72 8.60
CA LEU A 139 9.34 -0.45 8.58
C LEU A 139 8.44 0.77 8.82
N TYR A 140 7.14 0.57 8.98
CA TYR A 140 6.16 1.63 9.27
C TYR A 140 5.76 1.66 10.72
#